data_98051a7f9753133ad7fbd525fbff4c73
#
_entry.id   98051a7f9753133ad7fbd525fbff4c73
#
_cell.length_a   1.000
_cell.length_b   1.000
_cell.length_c   1.000
_cell.angle_alpha   90.00
_cell.angle_beta   90.00
_cell.angle_gamma   90.00
#
_symmetry.space_group_name_H-M   'P 1'
#
loop_
_entity.id
_entity.type
_entity.pdbx_description
1 polymer ?
#
loop_
_entity_poly.entity_id
_entity_poly.type
_entity_poly.pdbx_seq_one_letter_code
_entity_poly.pdbx_strand_id
1 'polypeptide(L)'
;MSGITTWRFEALDDAVLAGDSDAVTYAWTAALLTGLLAVVVPGVGLASDLPTPALVVVAGVLYVTTVLASGVTFEGFAASVLVLGLFDIAVVLIDGPGIATLDLVAVDVVAIPLFFVLVYDWLTDRDPFRPSARALAVVVFAGFVGWTFLAAPFGSGPSELAAGLYAIEQLRYFVVFAVAALMVRRTNAWCAIYPFVIAAAGNLLLSLAQIANGGRLGFPFLGEPPDRYLRAFALGATEIRTGFYAGGFVGHGRELAMVLFLFIPLVIAVALRRSWGTIGLAGVGVGASVLSIRVADTDAGWATLVLLSAVFGTYLLGVALVRVKRRYSAVALVPASTAVVGFVYVLFRGVQAILRSDGSRDSVPVLRTDTLAVRIDQYVAATRIAAENPLFGLGGENFVLVSERYIAEANLGIHNTYLANLAATGVVGFGLYLLAALTVLWIALRLALDADGDERVLWIAVACGMCAYHAYSSWMWSYPWTVGNTAFWLLAGVAVGGAASRWRGTMTSISGRIA
;
A
#
# COMPACT_ATOMS: atom_id res chain seq x y z
N MET A 1 7.76 29.46 -33.82
CA MET A 1 7.45 28.02 -33.86
C MET A 1 6.39 27.74 -32.79
N SER A 2 5.15 28.02 -33.11
CA SER A 2 3.99 27.87 -32.25
C SER A 2 2.98 27.04 -33.00
N GLY A 3 2.84 25.76 -32.66
CA GLY A 3 1.88 24.93 -33.36
C GLY A 3 2.07 23.42 -33.12
N ILE A 4 2.54 23.02 -31.94
CA ILE A 4 2.28 21.66 -31.50
C ILE A 4 0.90 21.68 -30.88
N THR A 5 -0.10 21.34 -31.72
CA THR A 5 -1.47 21.07 -31.28
C THR A 5 -1.38 20.00 -30.18
N THR A 6 -1.54 20.43 -28.94
CA THR A 6 -1.80 19.53 -27.83
C THR A 6 -3.05 18.74 -28.18
N TRP A 7 -2.89 17.47 -28.50
CA TRP A 7 -3.99 16.52 -28.59
C TRP A 7 -4.57 16.40 -27.17
N ARG A 8 -5.42 17.34 -26.80
CA ARG A 8 -6.27 17.23 -25.62
C ARG A 8 -7.41 16.30 -26.01
N PHE A 9 -7.51 15.20 -25.32
CA PHE A 9 -8.73 14.40 -25.34
C PHE A 9 -9.79 15.19 -24.55
N GLU A 10 -10.41 16.20 -25.19
CA GLU A 10 -11.40 17.09 -24.56
C GLU A 10 -12.51 16.32 -23.81
N ALA A 11 -12.88 15.15 -24.33
CA ALA A 11 -13.88 14.28 -23.67
C ALA A 11 -13.43 13.72 -22.29
N LEU A 12 -12.12 13.59 -22.04
CA LEU A 12 -11.59 13.17 -20.74
C LEU A 12 -11.35 14.40 -19.85
N ASP A 13 -10.95 15.54 -20.41
CA ASP A 13 -10.79 16.81 -19.70
C ASP A 13 -12.13 17.26 -19.08
N ASP A 14 -13.22 17.24 -19.84
CA ASP A 14 -14.55 17.65 -19.34
C ASP A 14 -15.20 16.60 -18.44
N ALA A 15 -15.00 15.32 -18.70
CA ALA A 15 -15.64 14.25 -17.94
C ALA A 15 -14.90 13.87 -16.65
N VAL A 16 -13.57 14.02 -16.58
CA VAL A 16 -12.77 13.46 -15.48
C VAL A 16 -12.14 14.52 -14.57
N LEU A 17 -11.77 15.71 -15.04
CA LEU A 17 -10.82 16.56 -14.33
C LEU A 17 -11.15 18.08 -14.31
N ALA A 18 -12.41 18.47 -14.54
CA ALA A 18 -12.81 19.88 -14.56
C ALA A 18 -12.36 20.65 -13.30
N GLY A 19 -11.40 21.56 -13.45
CA GLY A 19 -10.99 22.54 -12.45
C GLY A 19 -9.61 22.36 -11.84
N ASP A 20 -8.85 21.26 -12.13
CA ASP A 20 -7.50 21.06 -11.59
C ASP A 20 -6.54 20.58 -12.71
N SER A 21 -5.90 21.55 -13.39
CA SER A 21 -4.99 21.27 -14.51
C SER A 21 -3.79 20.41 -14.11
N ASP A 22 -3.32 20.56 -12.85
CA ASP A 22 -2.16 19.83 -12.37
C ASP A 22 -2.52 18.36 -12.14
N ALA A 23 -3.67 18.07 -11.51
CA ALA A 23 -4.13 16.70 -11.30
C ALA A 23 -4.41 15.97 -12.63
N VAL A 24 -4.86 16.70 -13.68
CA VAL A 24 -5.00 16.19 -15.06
C VAL A 24 -3.65 15.71 -15.58
N THR A 25 -2.62 16.55 -15.48
CA THR A 25 -1.28 16.26 -15.97
C THR A 25 -0.69 15.02 -15.28
N TYR A 26 -0.82 14.93 -13.95
CA TYR A 26 -0.39 13.75 -13.18
C TYR A 26 -1.14 12.48 -13.58
N ALA A 27 -2.47 12.58 -13.79
CA ALA A 27 -3.28 11.44 -14.21
C ALA A 27 -2.88 10.95 -15.63
N TRP A 28 -2.62 11.85 -16.56
CA TRP A 28 -2.19 11.50 -17.92
C TRP A 28 -0.82 10.84 -17.95
N THR A 29 0.17 11.40 -17.25
CA THR A 29 1.51 10.79 -17.17
C THR A 29 1.47 9.41 -16.52
N ALA A 30 0.64 9.24 -15.49
CA ALA A 30 0.41 7.95 -14.86
C ALA A 30 -0.32 6.96 -15.78
N ALA A 31 -1.33 7.41 -16.53
CA ALA A 31 -2.05 6.56 -17.47
C ALA A 31 -1.14 6.09 -18.62
N LEU A 32 -0.26 6.98 -19.12
CA LEU A 32 0.74 6.62 -20.12
C LEU A 32 1.69 5.54 -19.60
N LEU A 33 2.31 5.75 -18.43
CA LEU A 33 3.25 4.78 -17.87
C LEU A 33 2.57 3.46 -17.51
N THR A 34 1.41 3.51 -16.86
CA THR A 34 0.62 2.31 -16.52
C THR A 34 0.19 1.57 -17.78
N GLY A 35 -0.27 2.28 -18.82
CA GLY A 35 -0.65 1.70 -20.10
C GLY A 35 0.53 1.02 -20.80
N LEU A 36 1.72 1.63 -20.76
CA LEU A 36 2.93 1.00 -21.28
C LEU A 36 3.28 -0.29 -20.52
N LEU A 37 3.28 -0.27 -19.19
CA LEU A 37 3.67 -1.41 -18.36
C LEU A 37 2.59 -2.51 -18.29
N ALA A 38 1.33 -2.16 -18.21
CA ALA A 38 0.24 -3.12 -17.99
C ALA A 38 -0.44 -3.60 -19.27
N VAL A 39 -0.28 -2.89 -20.39
CA VAL A 39 -0.96 -3.23 -21.66
C VAL A 39 0.03 -3.43 -22.80
N VAL A 40 0.91 -2.44 -23.07
CA VAL A 40 1.78 -2.48 -24.25
C VAL A 40 2.87 -3.52 -24.09
N VAL A 41 3.61 -3.54 -22.97
CA VAL A 41 4.69 -4.52 -22.74
C VAL A 41 4.15 -5.96 -22.74
N PRO A 42 3.09 -6.31 -21.98
CA PRO A 42 2.50 -7.64 -22.05
C PRO A 42 1.93 -7.96 -23.43
N GLY A 43 1.20 -7.04 -24.07
CA GLY A 43 0.61 -7.27 -25.39
C GLY A 43 1.64 -7.54 -26.49
N VAL A 44 2.72 -6.75 -26.53
CA VAL A 44 3.83 -6.97 -27.49
C VAL A 44 4.62 -8.22 -27.12
N GLY A 45 4.88 -8.46 -25.82
CA GLY A 45 5.60 -9.65 -25.36
C GLY A 45 4.87 -10.96 -25.71
N LEU A 46 3.54 -11.00 -25.59
CA LEU A 46 2.73 -12.16 -26.00
C LEU A 46 2.65 -12.34 -27.53
N ALA A 47 2.80 -11.24 -28.29
CA ALA A 47 2.75 -11.25 -29.76
C ALA A 47 4.12 -11.42 -30.43
N SER A 48 5.22 -11.39 -29.68
CA SER A 48 6.58 -11.41 -30.20
C SER A 48 7.51 -12.21 -29.29
N ASP A 49 8.63 -12.68 -29.83
CA ASP A 49 9.68 -13.38 -29.07
C ASP A 49 10.68 -12.41 -28.40
N LEU A 50 10.32 -11.15 -28.25
CA LEU A 50 11.21 -10.17 -27.64
C LEU A 50 11.32 -10.38 -26.11
N PRO A 51 12.53 -10.31 -25.55
CA PRO A 51 12.71 -10.48 -24.11
C PRO A 51 12.08 -9.33 -23.32
N THR A 52 11.35 -9.65 -22.26
CA THR A 52 10.65 -8.67 -21.39
C THR A 52 11.54 -7.50 -20.95
N PRO A 53 12.81 -7.67 -20.54
CA PRO A 53 13.67 -6.55 -20.19
C PRO A 53 13.87 -5.54 -21.33
N ALA A 54 13.99 -6.00 -22.56
CA ALA A 54 14.12 -5.11 -23.72
C ALA A 54 12.85 -4.31 -23.95
N LEU A 55 11.68 -4.93 -23.81
CA LEU A 55 10.38 -4.26 -23.92
C LEU A 55 10.20 -3.19 -22.84
N VAL A 56 10.61 -3.48 -21.58
CA VAL A 56 10.55 -2.52 -20.46
C VAL A 56 11.47 -1.33 -20.74
N VAL A 57 12.68 -1.56 -21.25
CA VAL A 57 13.61 -0.47 -21.63
C VAL A 57 12.99 0.40 -22.73
N VAL A 58 12.43 -0.21 -23.77
CA VAL A 58 11.75 0.54 -24.86
C VAL A 58 10.57 1.34 -24.31
N ALA A 59 9.72 0.74 -23.49
CA ALA A 59 8.60 1.44 -22.85
C ALA A 59 9.08 2.60 -21.98
N GLY A 60 10.14 2.41 -21.19
CA GLY A 60 10.77 3.45 -20.38
C GLY A 60 11.33 4.60 -21.22
N VAL A 61 12.02 4.31 -22.31
CA VAL A 61 12.52 5.33 -23.23
C VAL A 61 11.38 6.11 -23.89
N LEU A 62 10.33 5.43 -24.34
CA LEU A 62 9.15 6.07 -24.91
C LEU A 62 8.46 6.99 -23.89
N TYR A 63 8.31 6.52 -22.65
CA TYR A 63 7.75 7.31 -21.58
C TYR A 63 8.57 8.56 -21.29
N VAL A 64 9.87 8.40 -21.01
CA VAL A 64 10.77 9.52 -20.69
C VAL A 64 10.82 10.52 -21.85
N THR A 65 10.90 10.07 -23.09
CA THR A 65 10.91 10.94 -24.28
C THR A 65 9.62 11.74 -24.37
N THR A 66 8.46 11.10 -24.13
CA THR A 66 7.15 11.77 -24.16
C THR A 66 7.03 12.83 -23.06
N VAL A 67 7.46 12.49 -21.83
CA VAL A 67 7.45 13.43 -20.69
C VAL A 67 8.37 14.64 -20.98
N LEU A 68 9.59 14.41 -21.46
CA LEU A 68 10.52 15.49 -21.82
C LEU A 68 9.98 16.36 -22.96
N ALA A 69 9.42 15.74 -24.00
CA ALA A 69 8.88 16.45 -25.14
C ALA A 69 7.62 17.26 -24.79
N SER A 70 6.81 16.81 -23.82
CA SER A 70 5.63 17.53 -23.35
C SER A 70 5.92 18.70 -22.42
N GLY A 71 7.16 18.80 -21.89
CA GLY A 71 7.55 19.84 -20.93
C GLY A 71 7.05 19.63 -19.48
N VAL A 72 6.33 18.51 -19.20
CA VAL A 72 5.80 18.19 -17.86
C VAL A 72 6.76 17.30 -17.08
N THR A 73 8.03 17.72 -17.01
CA THR A 73 9.12 16.87 -16.50
C THR A 73 8.97 16.53 -15.02
N PHE A 74 8.63 17.51 -14.19
CA PHE A 74 8.47 17.28 -12.74
C PHE A 74 7.26 16.39 -12.47
N GLU A 75 6.13 16.70 -13.06
CA GLU A 75 4.87 15.96 -12.95
C GLU A 75 5.05 14.51 -13.42
N GLY A 76 5.78 14.33 -14.52
CA GLY A 76 6.10 13.00 -15.07
C GLY A 76 6.93 12.16 -14.10
N PHE A 77 8.01 12.70 -13.55
CA PHE A 77 8.84 11.96 -12.60
C PHE A 77 8.10 11.71 -11.27
N ALA A 78 7.33 12.67 -10.78
CA ALA A 78 6.54 12.48 -9.57
C ALA A 78 5.45 11.41 -9.77
N ALA A 79 4.73 11.44 -10.90
CA ALA A 79 3.78 10.39 -11.25
C ALA A 79 4.46 9.02 -11.41
N SER A 80 5.70 8.98 -11.93
CA SER A 80 6.47 7.73 -12.04
C SER A 80 6.72 7.08 -10.70
N VAL A 81 7.04 7.85 -9.64
CA VAL A 81 7.24 7.29 -8.29
C VAL A 81 5.96 6.62 -7.80
N LEU A 82 4.80 7.25 -8.01
CA LEU A 82 3.50 6.73 -7.59
C LEU A 82 3.09 5.48 -8.39
N VAL A 83 3.42 5.42 -9.67
CA VAL A 83 3.12 4.26 -10.51
C VAL A 83 4.09 3.11 -10.23
N LEU A 84 5.41 3.36 -10.33
CA LEU A 84 6.43 2.33 -10.18
C LEU A 84 6.46 1.75 -8.77
N GLY A 85 6.04 2.51 -7.76
CA GLY A 85 5.87 2.00 -6.40
C GLY A 85 4.79 0.92 -6.25
N LEU A 86 3.95 0.72 -7.27
CA LEU A 86 2.92 -0.32 -7.32
C LEU A 86 3.26 -1.48 -8.28
N PHE A 87 4.48 -1.53 -8.84
CA PHE A 87 4.98 -2.60 -9.69
C PHE A 87 6.28 -3.16 -9.11
N ASP A 88 6.40 -4.47 -9.03
CA ASP A 88 7.59 -5.16 -8.53
C ASP A 88 8.63 -5.38 -9.64
N ILE A 89 9.01 -4.29 -10.30
CA ILE A 89 10.08 -4.31 -11.30
C ILE A 89 11.40 -4.19 -10.56
N ALA A 90 12.05 -5.32 -10.31
CA ALA A 90 13.21 -5.39 -9.45
C ALA A 90 14.36 -6.19 -10.06
N VAL A 91 15.59 -5.82 -9.67
CA VAL A 91 16.80 -6.58 -9.95
C VAL A 91 17.50 -6.85 -8.63
N VAL A 92 17.73 -8.11 -8.31
CA VAL A 92 18.47 -8.51 -7.11
C VAL A 92 19.92 -8.05 -7.25
N LEU A 93 20.37 -7.18 -6.34
CA LEU A 93 21.75 -6.72 -6.26
C LEU A 93 22.59 -7.56 -5.31
N ILE A 94 21.99 -7.92 -4.17
CA ILE A 94 22.63 -8.74 -3.14
C ILE A 94 21.64 -9.81 -2.71
N ASP A 95 22.06 -11.06 -2.79
CA ASP A 95 21.35 -12.21 -2.25
C ASP A 95 21.95 -12.52 -0.87
N GLY A 96 21.15 -12.28 0.15
CA GLY A 96 21.54 -12.45 1.55
C GLY A 96 21.05 -13.77 2.13
N PRO A 97 21.34 -14.03 3.40
CA PRO A 97 20.90 -15.26 4.06
C PRO A 97 19.39 -15.28 4.34
N GLY A 98 18.78 -16.44 4.19
CA GLY A 98 17.35 -16.67 4.41
C GLY A 98 16.50 -16.10 3.28
N ILE A 99 15.76 -15.05 3.57
CA ILE A 99 14.91 -14.34 2.58
C ILE A 99 15.37 -12.88 2.38
N ALA A 100 16.46 -12.48 3.06
CA ALA A 100 16.97 -11.13 2.95
C ALA A 100 17.60 -10.93 1.57
N THR A 101 17.08 -9.99 0.81
CA THR A 101 17.64 -9.57 -0.48
C THR A 101 17.77 -8.05 -0.50
N LEU A 102 18.73 -7.54 -1.25
CA LEU A 102 18.74 -6.14 -1.66
C LEU A 102 18.35 -6.09 -3.14
N ASP A 103 17.16 -5.64 -3.38
CA ASP A 103 16.64 -5.44 -4.72
C ASP A 103 16.69 -3.96 -5.08
N LEU A 104 17.21 -3.65 -6.26
CA LEU A 104 17.01 -2.35 -6.88
C LEU A 104 15.63 -2.39 -7.56
N VAL A 105 14.65 -1.74 -6.96
CA VAL A 105 13.30 -1.63 -7.51
C VAL A 105 13.21 -0.41 -8.41
N ALA A 106 12.42 -0.47 -9.47
CA ALA A 106 12.31 0.64 -10.45
C ALA A 106 11.92 1.97 -9.79
N VAL A 107 11.14 1.94 -8.71
CA VAL A 107 10.79 3.14 -7.95
C VAL A 107 12.01 3.83 -7.34
N ASP A 108 13.05 3.09 -6.93
CA ASP A 108 14.25 3.66 -6.30
C ASP A 108 15.01 4.57 -7.27
N VAL A 109 15.06 4.15 -8.55
CA VAL A 109 15.77 4.89 -9.62
C VAL A 109 15.19 6.30 -9.81
N VAL A 110 13.91 6.47 -9.57
CA VAL A 110 13.22 7.77 -9.71
C VAL A 110 13.07 8.47 -8.37
N ALA A 111 12.73 7.74 -7.30
CA ALA A 111 12.45 8.32 -6.00
C ALA A 111 13.70 8.91 -5.33
N ILE A 112 14.86 8.25 -5.44
CA ILE A 112 16.09 8.73 -4.80
C ILE A 112 16.55 10.09 -5.38
N PRO A 113 16.73 10.26 -6.70
CA PRO A 113 17.07 11.59 -7.25
C PRO A 113 16.02 12.65 -6.94
N LEU A 114 14.73 12.30 -7.07
CA LEU A 114 13.64 13.23 -6.80
C LEU A 114 13.61 13.65 -5.32
N PHE A 115 13.92 12.74 -4.40
CA PHE A 115 14.05 13.02 -2.98
C PHE A 115 15.10 14.13 -2.72
N PHE A 116 16.29 14.02 -3.29
CA PHE A 116 17.34 15.03 -3.12
C PHE A 116 16.95 16.37 -3.71
N VAL A 117 16.31 16.40 -4.88
CA VAL A 117 15.80 17.63 -5.50
C VAL A 117 14.76 18.31 -4.59
N LEU A 118 13.80 17.53 -4.09
CA LEU A 118 12.74 18.06 -3.23
C LEU A 118 13.23 18.51 -1.86
N VAL A 119 14.20 17.78 -1.27
CA VAL A 119 14.84 18.17 0.00
C VAL A 119 15.67 19.44 -0.19
N TYR A 120 16.46 19.54 -1.25
CA TYR A 120 17.22 20.75 -1.58
C TYR A 120 16.29 21.96 -1.69
N ASP A 121 15.22 21.83 -2.43
CA ASP A 121 14.23 22.88 -2.60
C ASP A 121 13.55 23.26 -1.28
N TRP A 122 13.18 22.27 -0.46
CA TRP A 122 12.62 22.49 0.86
C TRP A 122 13.57 23.24 1.80
N LEU A 123 14.87 22.92 1.76
CA LEU A 123 15.90 23.60 2.55
C LEU A 123 16.14 25.05 2.09
N THR A 124 16.01 25.31 0.80
CA THR A 124 16.21 26.66 0.22
C THR A 124 14.99 27.56 0.38
N ASP A 125 13.80 27.03 0.51
CA ASP A 125 12.52 27.76 0.62
C ASP A 125 12.33 28.48 1.98
N ARG A 126 13.32 28.42 2.88
CA ARG A 126 13.38 29.08 4.20
C ARG A 126 12.12 28.95 5.06
N ASP A 127 11.30 27.94 4.82
CA ASP A 127 10.09 27.70 5.61
C ASP A 127 10.48 27.05 6.95
N PRO A 128 10.36 27.74 8.10
CA PRO A 128 10.90 27.23 9.35
C PRO A 128 10.22 25.92 9.73
N PHE A 129 11.04 24.95 10.16
CA PHE A 129 10.56 23.67 10.70
C PHE A 129 9.78 23.96 11.99
N ARG A 130 8.46 24.05 11.89
CA ARG A 130 7.61 24.27 13.07
C ARG A 130 7.18 22.94 13.67
N PRO A 131 7.23 22.78 15.00
CA PRO A 131 6.70 21.61 15.68
C PRO A 131 5.23 21.40 15.28
N SER A 132 4.94 20.26 14.69
CA SER A 132 3.59 19.90 14.24
C SER A 132 3.48 18.39 14.18
N ALA A 133 2.24 17.85 14.12
CA ALA A 133 2.03 16.41 13.93
C ALA A 133 2.74 15.86 12.68
N ARG A 134 2.93 16.69 11.65
CA ARG A 134 3.66 16.36 10.42
C ARG A 134 5.15 16.19 10.66
N ALA A 135 5.76 17.15 11.38
CA ALA A 135 7.15 17.04 11.79
C ALA A 135 7.36 15.81 12.67
N LEU A 136 6.42 15.53 13.57
CA LEU A 136 6.44 14.32 14.39
C LEU A 136 6.43 13.05 13.53
N ALA A 137 5.55 12.95 12.52
CA ALA A 137 5.50 11.79 11.63
C ALA A 137 6.83 11.54 10.91
N VAL A 138 7.44 12.61 10.37
CA VAL A 138 8.75 12.53 9.68
C VAL A 138 9.85 12.14 10.66
N VAL A 139 9.95 12.81 11.81
CA VAL A 139 10.99 12.56 12.81
C VAL A 139 10.89 11.16 13.41
N VAL A 140 9.68 10.70 13.72
CA VAL A 140 9.47 9.37 14.30
C VAL A 140 9.78 8.28 13.28
N PHE A 141 9.38 8.45 12.02
CA PHE A 141 9.71 7.48 10.98
C PHE A 141 11.22 7.47 10.67
N ALA A 142 11.86 8.64 10.56
CA ALA A 142 13.32 8.72 10.45
C ALA A 142 14.03 8.08 11.66
N GLY A 143 13.50 8.30 12.86
CA GLY A 143 13.97 7.65 14.09
C GLY A 143 13.84 6.13 14.04
N PHE A 144 12.73 5.60 13.53
CA PHE A 144 12.55 4.18 13.29
C PHE A 144 13.60 3.63 12.31
N VAL A 145 13.79 4.29 11.17
CA VAL A 145 14.80 3.90 10.18
C VAL A 145 16.20 3.94 10.80
N GLY A 146 16.56 5.03 11.49
CA GLY A 146 17.84 5.11 12.21
C GLY A 146 18.02 3.99 13.24
N TRP A 147 16.95 3.63 13.94
CA TRP A 147 16.97 2.52 14.89
C TRP A 147 17.20 1.16 14.23
N THR A 148 16.63 0.91 13.04
CA THR A 148 16.88 -0.34 12.30
C THR A 148 18.34 -0.47 11.88
N PHE A 149 19.01 0.62 11.52
CA PHE A 149 20.45 0.64 11.26
C PHE A 149 21.28 0.34 12.52
N LEU A 150 20.83 0.80 13.70
CA LEU A 150 21.48 0.44 14.97
C LEU A 150 21.19 -1.01 15.36
N ALA A 151 19.98 -1.50 15.11
CA ALA A 151 19.63 -2.89 15.41
C ALA A 151 20.40 -3.91 14.54
N ALA A 152 20.96 -3.52 13.39
CA ALA A 152 21.73 -4.40 12.54
C ALA A 152 23.00 -4.93 13.23
N PRO A 153 23.92 -4.10 13.75
CA PRO A 153 25.12 -4.57 14.45
C PRO A 153 24.89 -4.96 15.92
N PHE A 154 23.82 -4.47 16.56
CA PHE A 154 23.57 -4.69 18.00
C PHE A 154 22.45 -5.70 18.29
N GLY A 155 21.76 -6.19 17.26
CA GLY A 155 20.79 -7.27 17.37
C GLY A 155 21.49 -8.61 17.71
N SER A 156 20.76 -9.51 18.35
CA SER A 156 21.30 -10.83 18.77
C SER A 156 21.15 -11.92 17.70
N GLY A 157 20.68 -11.58 16.50
CA GLY A 157 20.49 -12.52 15.39
C GLY A 157 21.80 -12.97 14.74
N PRO A 158 21.79 -14.08 14.00
CA PRO A 158 23.00 -14.68 13.42
C PRO A 158 23.56 -13.92 12.21
N SER A 159 22.84 -12.97 11.63
CA SER A 159 23.26 -12.29 10.40
C SER A 159 23.09 -10.77 10.47
N GLU A 160 24.22 -10.07 10.62
CA GLU A 160 24.26 -8.61 10.48
C GLU A 160 23.90 -8.17 9.06
N LEU A 161 24.25 -8.97 8.03
CA LEU A 161 23.91 -8.68 6.64
C LEU A 161 22.40 -8.67 6.45
N ALA A 162 21.67 -9.68 6.91
CA ALA A 162 20.21 -9.73 6.81
C ALA A 162 19.57 -8.50 7.49
N ALA A 163 20.05 -8.17 8.70
CA ALA A 163 19.56 -7.00 9.43
C ALA A 163 19.89 -5.67 8.72
N GLY A 164 21.06 -5.57 8.08
CA GLY A 164 21.45 -4.40 7.29
C GLY A 164 20.61 -4.23 6.02
N LEU A 165 20.33 -5.31 5.30
CA LEU A 165 19.45 -5.29 4.12
C LEU A 165 18.04 -4.83 4.49
N TYR A 166 17.52 -5.31 5.61
CA TYR A 166 16.27 -4.80 6.18
C TYR A 166 16.30 -3.29 6.45
N ALA A 167 17.34 -2.79 7.07
CA ALA A 167 17.44 -1.37 7.37
C ALA A 167 17.44 -0.51 6.10
N ILE A 168 18.08 -0.99 5.03
CA ILE A 168 18.07 -0.33 3.71
C ILE A 168 16.65 -0.34 3.12
N GLU A 169 15.91 -1.42 3.27
CA GLU A 169 14.52 -1.48 2.82
C GLU A 169 13.63 -0.47 3.58
N GLN A 170 13.80 -0.35 4.91
CA GLN A 170 13.07 0.68 5.66
C GLN A 170 13.44 2.10 5.24
N LEU A 171 14.69 2.33 4.86
CA LEU A 171 15.12 3.63 4.27
C LEU A 171 14.41 3.90 2.93
N ARG A 172 14.24 2.89 2.07
CA ARG A 172 13.44 3.01 0.83
C ARG A 172 12.03 3.51 1.13
N TYR A 173 11.34 2.89 2.09
CA TYR A 173 9.98 3.31 2.47
C TYR A 173 9.95 4.75 2.99
N PHE A 174 10.96 5.16 3.74
CA PHE A 174 11.08 6.55 4.18
C PHE A 174 11.28 7.51 3.00
N VAL A 175 12.10 7.16 2.02
CA VAL A 175 12.33 7.98 0.82
C VAL A 175 11.04 8.17 0.04
N VAL A 176 10.30 7.10 -0.27
CA VAL A 176 9.03 7.21 -1.01
C VAL A 176 7.96 7.98 -0.24
N PHE A 177 7.89 7.78 1.08
CA PHE A 177 7.04 8.58 1.98
C PHE A 177 7.37 10.07 1.90
N ALA A 178 8.65 10.42 2.01
CA ALA A 178 9.11 11.82 1.98
C ALA A 178 8.86 12.46 0.61
N VAL A 179 9.12 11.74 -0.49
CA VAL A 179 8.82 12.20 -1.86
C VAL A 179 7.33 12.50 -2.02
N ALA A 180 6.45 11.58 -1.61
CA ALA A 180 5.01 11.79 -1.69
C ALA A 180 4.56 13.00 -0.84
N ALA A 181 5.10 13.14 0.38
CA ALA A 181 4.77 14.26 1.26
C ALA A 181 5.22 15.61 0.69
N LEU A 182 6.44 15.69 0.16
CA LEU A 182 6.99 16.92 -0.42
C LEU A 182 6.32 17.29 -1.74
N MET A 183 5.97 16.28 -2.56
CA MET A 183 5.22 16.48 -3.80
C MET A 183 3.82 17.05 -3.51
N VAL A 184 3.04 16.43 -2.62
CA VAL A 184 1.68 16.90 -2.28
C VAL A 184 1.71 18.25 -1.58
N ARG A 185 2.78 18.56 -0.83
CA ARG A 185 2.98 19.91 -0.27
C ARG A 185 3.08 20.98 -1.35
N ARG A 186 3.65 20.67 -2.52
CA ARG A 186 3.81 21.61 -3.66
C ARG A 186 2.56 21.72 -4.51
N THR A 187 1.81 20.64 -4.60
CA THR A 187 0.62 20.47 -5.44
C THR A 187 -0.63 20.31 -4.56
N ASN A 188 -1.35 19.24 -4.79
CA ASN A 188 -2.48 18.83 -3.94
C ASN A 188 -2.57 17.29 -3.86
N ALA A 189 -3.42 16.78 -2.99
CA ALA A 189 -3.54 15.34 -2.77
C ALA A 189 -4.04 14.59 -4.02
N TRP A 190 -4.88 15.20 -4.86
CA TRP A 190 -5.42 14.57 -6.06
C TRP A 190 -4.34 14.26 -7.09
N CYS A 191 -3.26 15.09 -7.15
CA CYS A 191 -2.09 14.84 -8.00
C CYS A 191 -1.39 13.52 -7.65
N ALA A 192 -1.53 13.02 -6.43
CA ALA A 192 -1.00 11.72 -6.01
C ALA A 192 -2.04 10.60 -6.10
N ILE A 193 -3.29 10.89 -5.79
CA ILE A 193 -4.36 9.89 -5.73
C ILE A 193 -4.72 9.35 -7.11
N TYR A 194 -4.80 10.20 -8.14
CA TYR A 194 -5.09 9.72 -9.50
C TYR A 194 -4.02 8.76 -10.01
N PRO A 195 -2.71 9.07 -9.98
CA PRO A 195 -1.66 8.13 -10.36
C PRO A 195 -1.74 6.81 -9.59
N PHE A 196 -1.93 6.87 -8.27
CA PHE A 196 -2.07 5.68 -7.43
C PHE A 196 -3.25 4.80 -7.88
N VAL A 197 -4.43 5.39 -8.08
CA VAL A 197 -5.64 4.67 -8.51
C VAL A 197 -5.46 4.08 -9.92
N ILE A 198 -4.84 4.81 -10.83
CA ILE A 198 -4.56 4.34 -12.20
C ILE A 198 -3.60 3.15 -12.19
N ALA A 199 -2.50 3.24 -11.43
CA ALA A 199 -1.52 2.16 -11.32
C ALA A 199 -2.11 0.90 -10.66
N ALA A 200 -2.88 1.08 -9.58
CA ALA A 200 -3.58 -0.02 -8.92
C ALA A 200 -4.63 -0.67 -9.83
N ALA A 201 -5.35 0.13 -10.65
CA ALA A 201 -6.26 -0.39 -11.67
C ALA A 201 -5.53 -1.17 -12.76
N GLY A 202 -4.33 -0.74 -13.18
CA GLY A 202 -3.46 -1.48 -14.09
C GLY A 202 -3.09 -2.86 -13.54
N ASN A 203 -2.66 -2.93 -12.29
CA ASN A 203 -2.38 -4.21 -11.62
C ASN A 203 -3.62 -5.09 -11.48
N LEU A 204 -4.77 -4.49 -11.22
CA LEU A 204 -6.04 -5.20 -11.20
C LEU A 204 -6.39 -5.82 -12.55
N LEU A 205 -6.22 -5.08 -13.66
CA LEU A 205 -6.43 -5.60 -15.01
C LEU A 205 -5.48 -6.76 -15.33
N LEU A 206 -4.21 -6.66 -14.94
CA LEU A 206 -3.24 -7.75 -15.08
C LEU A 206 -3.63 -8.98 -14.26
N SER A 207 -4.09 -8.79 -13.03
CA SER A 207 -4.61 -9.87 -12.20
C SER A 207 -5.81 -10.56 -12.86
N LEU A 208 -6.74 -9.80 -13.43
CA LEU A 208 -7.88 -10.36 -14.18
C LEU A 208 -7.44 -11.11 -15.44
N ALA A 209 -6.45 -10.61 -16.17
CA ALA A 209 -5.87 -11.29 -17.32
C ALA A 209 -5.22 -12.63 -16.91
N GLN A 210 -4.51 -12.65 -15.78
CA GLN A 210 -3.94 -13.87 -15.21
C GLN A 210 -5.04 -14.88 -14.81
N ILE A 211 -6.12 -14.41 -14.19
CA ILE A 211 -7.29 -15.26 -13.85
C ILE A 211 -7.93 -15.83 -15.12
N ALA A 212 -8.12 -15.01 -16.15
CA ALA A 212 -8.69 -15.45 -17.42
C ALA A 212 -7.80 -16.43 -18.17
N ASN A 213 -6.46 -16.24 -18.08
CA ASN A 213 -5.46 -17.16 -18.66
C ASN A 213 -5.34 -18.47 -17.85
N GLY A 214 -5.84 -18.50 -16.62
CA GLY A 214 -5.67 -19.64 -15.71
C GLY A 214 -4.24 -19.84 -15.24
N GLY A 215 -3.38 -18.83 -15.33
CA GLY A 215 -1.96 -18.89 -15.01
C GLY A 215 -1.22 -17.59 -15.30
N ARG A 216 0.11 -17.68 -15.25
CA ARG A 216 1.02 -16.58 -15.57
C ARG A 216 0.85 -16.10 -17.01
N LEU A 217 1.14 -14.82 -17.21
CA LEU A 217 1.25 -14.21 -18.52
C LEU A 217 2.68 -14.34 -19.11
N GLY A 218 3.70 -14.66 -18.28
CA GLY A 218 5.09 -14.88 -18.69
C GLY A 218 6.00 -13.65 -18.53
N PHE A 219 5.67 -12.74 -17.64
CA PHE A 219 6.42 -11.48 -17.42
C PHE A 219 7.05 -11.37 -16.01
N PRO A 220 7.95 -12.32 -15.60
CA PRO A 220 8.53 -12.30 -14.26
C PRO A 220 9.32 -11.02 -13.97
N PHE A 221 9.96 -10.40 -14.98
CA PHE A 221 10.71 -9.15 -14.81
C PHE A 221 9.83 -7.94 -14.44
N LEU A 222 8.53 -7.99 -14.72
CA LEU A 222 7.56 -6.96 -14.33
C LEU A 222 6.94 -7.21 -12.94
N GLY A 223 7.43 -8.20 -12.20
CA GLY A 223 6.92 -8.55 -10.89
C GLY A 223 5.74 -9.52 -10.95
N GLU A 224 5.61 -10.31 -12.03
CA GLU A 224 4.65 -11.39 -12.05
C GLU A 224 5.04 -12.46 -11.02
N PRO A 225 4.11 -12.86 -10.11
CA PRO A 225 4.45 -13.80 -9.05
C PRO A 225 4.90 -15.15 -9.61
N PRO A 226 5.89 -15.82 -8.97
CA PRO A 226 6.30 -17.15 -9.35
C PRO A 226 5.16 -18.15 -9.19
N ASP A 227 5.13 -19.21 -10.01
CA ASP A 227 4.20 -20.33 -9.79
C ASP A 227 4.48 -20.92 -8.41
N ARG A 228 3.51 -20.84 -7.53
CA ARG A 228 3.53 -21.45 -6.22
C ARG A 228 2.25 -22.28 -6.06
N TYR A 229 2.31 -23.23 -5.15
CA TYR A 229 1.21 -24.14 -4.86
C TYR A 229 -0.08 -23.37 -4.58
N LEU A 230 -1.03 -23.41 -5.49
CA LEU A 230 -2.41 -23.04 -5.25
C LEU A 230 -3.09 -24.13 -4.44
N ARG A 231 -3.60 -23.74 -3.28
CA ARG A 231 -4.71 -24.48 -2.70
C ARG A 231 -5.97 -23.95 -3.36
N ALA A 232 -6.41 -24.58 -4.43
CA ALA A 232 -7.66 -24.22 -5.08
C ALA A 232 -8.83 -24.53 -4.14
N PHE A 233 -9.39 -23.50 -3.51
CA PHE A 233 -10.69 -23.57 -2.90
C PHE A 233 -11.75 -23.30 -3.97
N ALA A 234 -12.04 -24.30 -4.79
CA ALA A 234 -13.36 -24.37 -5.40
C ALA A 234 -14.35 -24.68 -4.27
N LEU A 235 -15.48 -24.00 -4.25
CA LEU A 235 -16.58 -24.21 -3.33
C LEU A 235 -16.77 -25.73 -3.01
N GLY A 236 -16.27 -26.18 -1.86
CA GLY A 236 -16.46 -27.54 -1.38
C GLY A 236 -15.47 -28.63 -1.81
N ALA A 237 -14.41 -28.33 -2.54
CA ALA A 237 -13.40 -29.33 -2.93
C ALA A 237 -12.10 -29.15 -2.14
N THR A 238 -11.67 -30.22 -1.48
CA THR A 238 -10.40 -30.32 -0.73
C THR A 238 -9.22 -30.77 -1.62
N GLU A 239 -9.24 -30.49 -2.90
CA GLU A 239 -8.12 -30.84 -3.77
C GLU A 239 -7.01 -29.81 -3.68
N ILE A 240 -5.80 -30.26 -3.32
CA ILE A 240 -4.56 -29.51 -3.49
C ILE A 240 -4.25 -29.52 -4.99
N ARG A 241 -4.57 -28.46 -5.69
CA ARG A 241 -4.08 -28.25 -7.05
C ARG A 241 -2.84 -27.36 -6.98
N THR A 242 -1.78 -27.77 -7.69
CA THR A 242 -0.75 -26.83 -8.09
C THR A 242 -1.41 -25.76 -8.94
N GLY A 243 -1.37 -24.52 -8.50
CA GLY A 243 -2.09 -23.47 -9.17
C GLY A 243 -1.46 -22.12 -8.90
N PHE A 244 -1.98 -21.15 -9.56
CA PHE A 244 -1.46 -19.80 -9.70
C PHE A 244 -2.20 -18.84 -8.76
N TYR A 245 -1.46 -17.96 -8.07
CA TYR A 245 -2.04 -16.82 -7.36
C TYR A 245 -2.02 -15.61 -8.28
N ALA A 246 -3.19 -15.10 -8.66
CA ALA A 246 -3.26 -13.87 -9.41
C ALA A 246 -2.74 -12.71 -8.54
N GLY A 247 -1.62 -12.15 -8.93
CA GLY A 247 -0.93 -11.07 -8.19
C GLY A 247 -0.75 -9.79 -9.02
N GLY A 248 -1.24 -9.75 -10.24
CA GLY A 248 -0.85 -8.67 -11.14
C GLY A 248 0.68 -8.68 -11.32
N PHE A 249 1.30 -7.51 -11.26
CA PHE A 249 2.76 -7.35 -11.29
C PHE A 249 3.30 -6.74 -9.98
N VAL A 250 2.77 -7.21 -8.84
CA VAL A 250 3.19 -6.77 -7.50
C VAL A 250 4.00 -7.84 -6.74
N GLY A 251 4.53 -8.83 -7.42
CA GLY A 251 5.37 -9.88 -6.82
C GLY A 251 4.60 -11.01 -6.14
N HIS A 252 3.48 -10.76 -5.49
CA HIS A 252 2.69 -11.78 -4.80
C HIS A 252 1.20 -11.42 -4.69
N GLY A 253 0.29 -12.41 -4.76
CA GLY A 253 -1.15 -12.17 -4.65
C GLY A 253 -1.58 -11.51 -3.33
N ARG A 254 -0.86 -11.77 -2.24
CA ARG A 254 -1.11 -11.14 -0.94
C ARG A 254 -0.72 -9.66 -0.93
N GLU A 255 0.31 -9.27 -1.66
CA GLU A 255 0.66 -7.86 -1.87
C GLU A 255 -0.40 -7.14 -2.69
N LEU A 256 -0.90 -7.80 -3.75
CA LEU A 256 -2.03 -7.27 -4.49
C LEU A 256 -3.22 -6.99 -3.56
N ALA A 257 -3.54 -7.88 -2.64
CA ALA A 257 -4.60 -7.66 -1.66
C ALA A 257 -4.34 -6.40 -0.82
N MET A 258 -3.09 -6.17 -0.36
CA MET A 258 -2.72 -4.94 0.37
C MET A 258 -2.95 -3.68 -0.47
N VAL A 259 -2.51 -3.69 -1.72
CA VAL A 259 -2.73 -2.57 -2.66
C VAL A 259 -4.23 -2.35 -2.89
N LEU A 260 -5.00 -3.42 -3.06
CA LEU A 260 -6.44 -3.33 -3.31
C LEU A 260 -7.23 -2.83 -2.09
N PHE A 261 -6.79 -3.10 -0.86
CA PHE A 261 -7.39 -2.50 0.34
C PHE A 261 -7.20 -0.99 0.40
N LEU A 262 -6.10 -0.48 -0.12
CA LEU A 262 -5.89 0.96 -0.27
C LEU A 262 -6.66 1.52 -1.48
N PHE A 263 -6.74 0.76 -2.58
CA PHE A 263 -7.41 1.15 -3.83
C PHE A 263 -8.93 1.26 -3.70
N ILE A 264 -9.61 0.28 -3.08
CA ILE A 264 -11.07 0.21 -3.02
C ILE A 264 -11.69 1.51 -2.49
N PRO A 265 -11.33 2.04 -1.30
CA PRO A 265 -11.91 3.29 -0.83
C PRO A 265 -11.53 4.49 -1.69
N LEU A 266 -10.33 4.51 -2.28
CA LEU A 266 -9.87 5.60 -3.12
C LEU A 266 -10.62 5.66 -4.46
N VAL A 267 -10.85 4.53 -5.14
CA VAL A 267 -11.62 4.51 -6.39
C VAL A 267 -13.07 4.94 -6.17
N ILE A 268 -13.65 4.61 -5.00
CA ILE A 268 -14.98 5.09 -4.62
C ILE A 268 -14.95 6.62 -4.40
N ALA A 269 -13.94 7.15 -3.70
CA ALA A 269 -13.79 8.59 -3.49
C ALA A 269 -13.64 9.35 -4.82
N VAL A 270 -12.85 8.83 -5.76
CA VAL A 270 -12.72 9.37 -7.12
C VAL A 270 -14.07 9.36 -7.85
N ALA A 271 -14.83 8.27 -7.76
CA ALA A 271 -16.13 8.13 -8.41
C ALA A 271 -17.19 9.10 -7.85
N LEU A 272 -17.22 9.29 -6.53
CA LEU A 272 -18.19 10.18 -5.87
C LEU A 272 -17.99 11.66 -6.20
N ARG A 273 -16.80 12.02 -6.66
CA ARG A 273 -16.50 13.38 -7.15
C ARG A 273 -17.17 13.69 -8.50
N ARG A 274 -17.71 12.70 -9.20
CA ARG A 274 -17.99 12.78 -10.65
C ARG A 274 -19.43 12.42 -11.04
N SER A 275 -19.58 11.73 -12.12
CA SER A 275 -20.83 11.38 -12.78
C SER A 275 -21.28 9.94 -12.46
N TRP A 276 -22.52 9.61 -12.80
CA TRP A 276 -23.04 8.25 -12.67
C TRP A 276 -22.22 7.19 -13.42
N GLY A 277 -21.58 7.58 -14.56
CA GLY A 277 -20.71 6.67 -15.31
C GLY A 277 -19.45 6.28 -14.53
N THR A 278 -18.83 7.21 -13.79
CA THR A 278 -17.68 6.93 -12.95
C THR A 278 -18.05 6.08 -11.73
N ILE A 279 -19.26 6.20 -11.20
CA ILE A 279 -19.78 5.33 -10.13
C ILE A 279 -19.93 3.89 -10.64
N GLY A 280 -20.44 3.70 -11.87
CA GLY A 280 -20.51 2.38 -12.51
C GLY A 280 -19.13 1.75 -12.68
N LEU A 281 -18.14 2.52 -13.18
CA LEU A 281 -16.77 2.06 -13.34
C LEU A 281 -16.10 1.70 -11.98
N ALA A 282 -16.34 2.51 -10.96
CA ALA A 282 -15.87 2.20 -9.62
C ALA A 282 -16.50 0.90 -9.07
N GLY A 283 -17.79 0.66 -9.32
CA GLY A 283 -18.47 -0.57 -8.97
C GLY A 283 -17.81 -1.80 -9.63
N VAL A 284 -17.46 -1.70 -10.91
CA VAL A 284 -16.68 -2.73 -11.61
C VAL A 284 -15.30 -2.92 -10.98
N GLY A 285 -14.59 -1.83 -10.69
CA GLY A 285 -13.28 -1.87 -10.03
C GLY A 285 -13.32 -2.53 -8.65
N VAL A 286 -14.33 -2.23 -7.85
CA VAL A 286 -14.55 -2.88 -6.53
C VAL A 286 -14.87 -4.37 -6.71
N GLY A 287 -15.79 -4.73 -7.61
CA GLY A 287 -16.14 -6.13 -7.87
C GLY A 287 -14.94 -6.96 -8.35
N ALA A 288 -14.15 -6.41 -9.27
CA ALA A 288 -12.92 -7.02 -9.75
C ALA A 288 -11.87 -7.18 -8.63
N SER A 289 -11.75 -6.18 -7.74
CA SER A 289 -10.87 -6.25 -6.57
C SER A 289 -11.26 -7.37 -5.61
N VAL A 290 -12.56 -7.52 -5.34
CA VAL A 290 -13.09 -8.62 -4.51
C VAL A 290 -12.76 -9.97 -5.14
N LEU A 291 -12.94 -10.12 -6.47
CA LEU A 291 -12.57 -11.33 -7.19
C LEU A 291 -11.08 -11.62 -7.09
N SER A 292 -10.22 -10.61 -7.33
CA SER A 292 -8.76 -10.78 -7.25
C SER A 292 -8.29 -11.14 -5.85
N ILE A 293 -8.84 -10.53 -4.80
CA ILE A 293 -8.55 -10.90 -3.40
C ILE A 293 -9.00 -12.33 -3.12
N ARG A 294 -10.11 -12.77 -3.71
CA ARG A 294 -10.58 -14.15 -3.59
C ARG A 294 -9.60 -15.14 -4.20
N VAL A 295 -9.09 -14.84 -5.39
CA VAL A 295 -8.13 -15.70 -6.10
C VAL A 295 -6.74 -15.64 -5.46
N ALA A 296 -6.40 -14.54 -4.79
CA ALA A 296 -5.18 -14.42 -3.99
C ALA A 296 -5.17 -15.32 -2.73
N ASP A 297 -6.26 -16.03 -2.46
CA ASP A 297 -6.45 -17.05 -1.41
C ASP A 297 -5.98 -16.61 -0.01
N THR A 298 -6.59 -15.56 0.52
CA THR A 298 -6.28 -15.09 1.87
C THR A 298 -7.53 -15.02 2.74
N ASP A 299 -7.63 -15.88 3.77
CA ASP A 299 -8.69 -15.79 4.78
C ASP A 299 -8.65 -14.42 5.49
N ALA A 300 -7.43 -13.92 5.75
CA ALA A 300 -7.20 -12.59 6.28
C ALA A 300 -7.72 -11.48 5.33
N GLY A 301 -7.63 -11.69 4.01
CA GLY A 301 -8.18 -10.80 3.00
C GLY A 301 -9.70 -10.68 3.11
N TRP A 302 -10.39 -11.78 3.29
CA TRP A 302 -11.85 -11.76 3.49
C TRP A 302 -12.26 -11.03 4.76
N ALA A 303 -11.61 -11.33 5.89
CA ALA A 303 -11.89 -10.65 7.14
C ALA A 303 -11.66 -9.13 7.01
N THR A 304 -10.58 -8.73 6.32
CA THR A 304 -10.28 -7.32 6.07
C THR A 304 -11.28 -6.66 5.12
N LEU A 305 -11.75 -7.37 4.07
CA LEU A 305 -12.80 -6.87 3.18
C LEU A 305 -14.12 -6.63 3.92
N VAL A 306 -14.51 -7.56 4.80
CA VAL A 306 -15.72 -7.40 5.64
C VAL A 306 -15.57 -6.17 6.53
N LEU A 307 -14.43 -6.01 7.20
CA LEU A 307 -14.17 -4.85 8.03
C LEU A 307 -14.18 -3.54 7.22
N LEU A 308 -13.50 -3.50 6.08
CA LEU A 308 -13.46 -2.33 5.20
C LEU A 308 -14.86 -1.97 4.69
N SER A 309 -15.62 -2.98 4.24
CA SER A 309 -16.99 -2.80 3.76
C SER A 309 -17.92 -2.29 4.87
N ALA A 310 -17.76 -2.78 6.08
CA ALA A 310 -18.51 -2.34 7.23
C ALA A 310 -18.20 -0.88 7.58
N VAL A 311 -16.93 -0.53 7.73
CA VAL A 311 -16.51 0.83 8.14
C VAL A 311 -16.82 1.84 7.03
N PHE A 312 -16.33 1.57 5.81
CA PHE A 312 -16.49 2.52 4.71
C PHE A 312 -17.92 2.55 4.15
N GLY A 313 -18.58 1.40 4.06
CA GLY A 313 -20.00 1.30 3.65
C GLY A 313 -20.92 2.04 4.61
N THR A 314 -20.66 1.96 5.92
CA THR A 314 -21.42 2.74 6.93
C THR A 314 -21.19 4.22 6.79
N TYR A 315 -19.95 4.64 6.54
CA TYR A 315 -19.67 6.04 6.27
C TYR A 315 -20.44 6.54 5.02
N LEU A 316 -20.40 5.78 3.92
CA LEU A 316 -21.12 6.13 2.69
C LEU A 316 -22.63 6.21 2.91
N LEU A 317 -23.19 5.26 3.68
CA LEU A 317 -24.59 5.28 4.08
C LEU A 317 -24.89 6.51 4.93
N GLY A 318 -24.02 6.85 5.88
CA GLY A 318 -24.10 8.07 6.67
C GLY A 318 -24.11 9.33 5.83
N VAL A 319 -23.20 9.45 4.85
CA VAL A 319 -23.16 10.57 3.91
C VAL A 319 -24.45 10.65 3.07
N ALA A 320 -24.93 9.52 2.57
CA ALA A 320 -26.19 9.47 1.80
C ALA A 320 -27.40 9.89 2.66
N LEU A 321 -27.47 9.40 3.88
CA LEU A 321 -28.56 9.74 4.82
C LEU A 321 -28.51 11.19 5.30
N VAL A 322 -27.32 11.77 5.51
CA VAL A 322 -27.14 13.18 5.90
C VAL A 322 -27.52 14.12 4.75
N ARG A 323 -27.27 13.75 3.49
CA ARG A 323 -27.77 14.49 2.32
C ARG A 323 -29.31 14.49 2.27
N VAL A 324 -29.95 13.45 2.83
CA VAL A 324 -31.42 13.35 2.87
C VAL A 324 -32.02 14.05 4.09
N LYS A 325 -31.46 13.90 5.29
CA LYS A 325 -31.87 14.64 6.52
C LYS A 325 -30.80 14.51 7.64
N ARG A 326 -30.42 15.66 8.22
CA ARG A 326 -29.43 15.78 9.33
C ARG A 326 -29.76 14.93 10.57
N ARG A 327 -31.02 14.48 10.73
CA ARG A 327 -31.50 13.65 11.86
C ARG A 327 -31.05 12.18 11.83
N TYR A 328 -30.57 11.67 10.69
CA TYR A 328 -30.23 10.24 10.55
C TYR A 328 -28.75 9.92 10.69
N SER A 329 -27.88 10.89 10.99
CA SER A 329 -26.45 10.64 11.21
C SER A 329 -26.17 9.67 12.37
N ALA A 330 -27.00 9.67 13.41
CA ALA A 330 -26.91 8.72 14.52
C ALA A 330 -27.30 7.28 14.10
N VAL A 331 -28.23 7.13 13.15
CA VAL A 331 -28.68 5.82 12.65
C VAL A 331 -27.59 5.15 11.81
N ALA A 332 -26.73 5.94 11.15
CA ALA A 332 -25.61 5.40 10.37
C ALA A 332 -24.48 4.83 11.25
N LEU A 333 -24.37 5.26 12.50
CA LEU A 333 -23.42 4.69 13.47
C LEU A 333 -23.85 3.29 13.97
N VAL A 334 -25.14 2.95 13.91
CA VAL A 334 -25.65 1.65 14.38
C VAL A 334 -25.13 0.48 13.53
N PRO A 335 -25.21 0.49 12.17
CA PRO A 335 -24.64 -0.59 11.37
C PRO A 335 -23.12 -0.69 11.50
N ALA A 336 -22.38 0.45 11.68
CA ALA A 336 -20.93 0.40 11.89
C ALA A 336 -20.57 -0.28 13.21
N SER A 337 -21.21 0.14 14.29
CA SER A 337 -20.99 -0.49 15.58
C SER A 337 -21.42 -1.96 15.56
N THR A 338 -22.53 -2.29 14.87
CA THR A 338 -22.98 -3.68 14.70
C THR A 338 -21.99 -4.50 13.89
N ALA A 339 -21.40 -3.94 12.83
CA ALA A 339 -20.42 -4.64 12.01
C ALA A 339 -19.08 -4.81 12.75
N VAL A 340 -18.63 -3.80 13.51
CA VAL A 340 -17.44 -3.92 14.37
C VAL A 340 -17.69 -4.94 15.48
N VAL A 341 -18.85 -4.90 16.14
CA VAL A 341 -19.24 -5.88 17.17
C VAL A 341 -19.37 -7.28 16.54
N GLY A 342 -19.96 -7.39 15.35
CA GLY A 342 -20.05 -8.65 14.61
C GLY A 342 -18.68 -9.21 14.27
N PHE A 343 -17.76 -8.38 13.81
CA PHE A 343 -16.37 -8.78 13.52
C PHE A 343 -15.63 -9.22 14.78
N VAL A 344 -15.71 -8.44 15.87
CA VAL A 344 -15.14 -8.81 17.17
C VAL A 344 -15.76 -10.09 17.69
N TYR A 345 -17.07 -10.27 17.53
CA TYR A 345 -17.77 -11.50 17.90
C TYR A 345 -17.28 -12.71 17.10
N VAL A 346 -17.10 -12.59 15.78
CA VAL A 346 -16.57 -13.67 14.93
C VAL A 346 -15.14 -14.02 15.33
N LEU A 347 -14.29 -13.01 15.59
CA LEU A 347 -12.95 -13.23 16.13
C LEU A 347 -12.97 -13.94 17.48
N PHE A 348 -13.81 -13.47 18.41
CA PHE A 348 -13.94 -14.05 19.74
C PHE A 348 -14.46 -15.50 19.67
N ARG A 349 -15.46 -15.78 18.83
CA ARG A 349 -15.96 -17.14 18.59
C ARG A 349 -14.92 -18.03 17.93
N GLY A 350 -14.13 -17.48 17.00
CA GLY A 350 -12.99 -18.19 16.42
C GLY A 350 -11.96 -18.57 17.47
N VAL A 351 -11.54 -17.63 18.30
CA VAL A 351 -10.61 -17.88 19.43
C VAL A 351 -11.21 -18.89 20.42
N GLN A 352 -12.48 -18.75 20.81
CA GLN A 352 -13.14 -19.69 21.70
C GLN A 352 -13.24 -21.11 21.11
N ALA A 353 -13.53 -21.23 19.81
CA ALA A 353 -13.58 -22.53 19.14
C ALA A 353 -12.22 -23.24 19.20
N ILE A 354 -11.12 -22.47 19.06
CA ILE A 354 -9.74 -22.96 19.14
C ILE A 354 -9.40 -23.40 20.56
N LEU A 355 -9.70 -22.55 21.54
CA LEU A 355 -9.40 -22.85 22.96
C LEU A 355 -10.21 -24.04 23.49
N ARG A 356 -11.34 -24.39 22.84
CA ARG A 356 -12.20 -25.51 23.19
C ARG A 356 -11.97 -26.77 22.34
N SER A 357 -11.19 -26.66 21.25
CA SER A 357 -10.91 -27.81 20.41
C SER A 357 -9.90 -28.72 21.11
N ASP A 358 -10.31 -29.92 21.50
CA ASP A 358 -9.46 -30.99 22.06
C ASP A 358 -8.47 -31.56 21.01
N GLY A 359 -7.90 -30.71 20.18
CA GLY A 359 -6.92 -31.12 19.15
C GLY A 359 -7.51 -31.93 17.98
N SER A 360 -8.82 -32.13 17.91
CA SER A 360 -9.44 -32.80 16.75
C SER A 360 -9.55 -31.83 15.57
N ARG A 361 -8.84 -32.15 14.49
CA ARG A 361 -8.61 -31.31 13.29
C ARG A 361 -9.83 -30.95 12.44
N ASP A 362 -11.02 -31.46 12.79
CA ASP A 362 -12.13 -31.51 11.83
C ASP A 362 -13.28 -30.52 12.07
N SER A 363 -13.18 -29.57 13.02
CA SER A 363 -14.41 -28.96 13.53
C SER A 363 -14.69 -27.51 13.16
N VAL A 364 -13.86 -26.80 12.39
CA VAL A 364 -14.17 -25.39 11.99
C VAL A 364 -13.83 -25.13 10.53
N PRO A 365 -14.80 -25.09 9.61
CA PRO A 365 -14.57 -24.90 8.17
C PRO A 365 -14.04 -23.51 7.77
N VAL A 366 -14.11 -22.52 8.66
CA VAL A 366 -13.83 -21.10 8.33
C VAL A 366 -12.42 -20.66 8.77
N LEU A 367 -11.82 -21.35 9.76
CA LEU A 367 -10.47 -21.03 10.24
C LEU A 367 -9.68 -22.33 10.31
N ARG A 368 -8.65 -22.47 9.51
CA ARG A 368 -7.73 -23.59 9.59
C ARG A 368 -7.04 -23.59 10.96
N THR A 369 -7.40 -24.55 11.79
CA THR A 369 -6.85 -24.71 13.15
C THR A 369 -5.33 -24.84 13.14
N ASP A 370 -4.76 -25.53 12.14
CA ASP A 370 -3.32 -25.70 11.96
C ASP A 370 -2.62 -24.36 11.74
N THR A 371 -3.14 -23.53 10.86
CA THR A 371 -2.58 -22.20 10.56
C THR A 371 -2.63 -21.28 11.77
N LEU A 372 -3.63 -21.41 12.62
CA LEU A 372 -3.79 -20.54 13.78
C LEU A 372 -2.90 -21.00 14.94
N ALA A 373 -2.72 -22.30 15.13
CA ALA A 373 -1.76 -22.83 16.12
C ALA A 373 -0.35 -22.32 15.82
N VAL A 374 0.09 -22.45 14.55
CA VAL A 374 1.40 -21.92 14.11
C VAL A 374 1.51 -20.41 14.34
N ARG A 375 0.45 -19.64 14.13
CA ARG A 375 0.48 -18.18 14.40
C ARG A 375 0.59 -17.87 15.89
N ILE A 376 -0.10 -18.61 16.74
CA ILE A 376 0.03 -18.44 18.20
C ILE A 376 1.47 -18.72 18.62
N ASP A 377 2.07 -19.80 18.12
CA ASP A 377 3.49 -20.12 18.40
C ASP A 377 4.42 -18.98 17.92
N GLN A 378 4.19 -18.41 16.76
CA GLN A 378 4.92 -17.25 16.25
C GLN A 378 4.74 -16.02 17.15
N TYR A 379 3.55 -15.79 17.70
CA TYR A 379 3.28 -14.64 18.59
C TYR A 379 3.98 -14.82 19.94
N VAL A 380 3.96 -16.03 20.47
CA VAL A 380 4.72 -16.40 21.69
C VAL A 380 6.21 -16.26 21.43
N ALA A 381 6.70 -16.74 20.29
CA ALA A 381 8.10 -16.61 19.89
C ALA A 381 8.54 -15.13 19.83
N ALA A 382 7.75 -14.27 19.18
CA ALA A 382 8.05 -12.83 19.06
C ALA A 382 8.16 -12.14 20.43
N THR A 383 7.23 -12.45 21.34
CA THR A 383 7.24 -11.88 22.69
C THR A 383 8.41 -12.39 23.52
N ARG A 384 8.78 -13.66 23.37
CA ARG A 384 9.95 -14.26 24.03
C ARG A 384 11.24 -13.62 23.53
N ILE A 385 11.40 -13.46 22.22
CA ILE A 385 12.56 -12.79 21.62
C ILE A 385 12.70 -11.36 22.14
N ALA A 386 11.59 -10.61 22.20
CA ALA A 386 11.59 -9.26 22.74
C ALA A 386 11.94 -9.22 24.23
N ALA A 387 11.58 -10.23 25.01
CA ALA A 387 11.97 -10.34 26.41
C ALA A 387 13.47 -10.68 26.57
N GLU A 388 14.01 -11.53 25.71
CA GLU A 388 15.44 -11.91 25.69
C GLU A 388 16.32 -10.75 25.16
N ASN A 389 15.83 -9.96 24.19
CA ASN A 389 16.56 -8.89 23.50
C ASN A 389 15.73 -7.59 23.41
N PRO A 390 15.43 -6.92 24.52
CA PRO A 390 14.40 -5.89 24.57
C PRO A 390 14.74 -4.63 23.78
N LEU A 391 16.01 -4.28 23.64
CA LEU A 391 16.40 -3.03 22.97
C LEU A 391 16.44 -3.17 21.45
N PHE A 392 17.21 -4.12 20.92
CA PHE A 392 17.50 -4.22 19.48
C PHE A 392 16.85 -5.43 18.82
N GLY A 393 16.23 -6.34 19.57
CA GLY A 393 15.67 -7.57 19.03
C GLY A 393 16.74 -8.48 18.42
N LEU A 394 16.36 -9.24 17.39
CA LEU A 394 17.28 -10.09 16.63
C LEU A 394 18.00 -9.33 15.49
N GLY A 395 17.61 -8.11 15.17
CA GLY A 395 17.88 -7.51 13.86
C GLY A 395 16.89 -8.03 12.81
N GLY A 396 16.58 -7.18 11.81
CA GLY A 396 15.63 -7.51 10.76
C GLY A 396 15.98 -8.81 10.03
N GLU A 397 14.98 -9.53 9.52
CA GLU A 397 15.08 -10.79 8.74
C GLU A 397 15.71 -12.00 9.48
N ASN A 398 16.30 -11.80 10.65
CA ASN A 398 16.99 -12.87 11.39
C ASN A 398 16.04 -13.92 11.98
N PHE A 399 14.75 -13.60 12.20
CA PHE A 399 13.82 -14.59 12.77
C PHE A 399 13.71 -15.85 11.90
N VAL A 400 13.67 -15.70 10.59
CA VAL A 400 13.58 -16.84 9.65
C VAL A 400 14.77 -17.79 9.83
N LEU A 401 15.96 -17.24 10.10
CA LEU A 401 17.20 -18.02 10.28
C LEU A 401 17.25 -18.80 11.61
N VAL A 402 16.45 -18.39 12.59
CA VAL A 402 16.43 -19.01 13.93
C VAL A 402 15.05 -19.56 14.32
N SER A 403 14.10 -19.56 13.40
CA SER A 403 12.71 -19.93 13.67
C SER A 403 12.57 -21.29 14.37
N GLU A 404 13.38 -22.28 13.99
CA GLU A 404 13.40 -23.62 14.59
C GLU A 404 13.69 -23.62 16.11
N ARG A 405 14.32 -22.57 16.64
CA ARG A 405 14.59 -22.44 18.09
C ARG A 405 13.34 -22.06 18.88
N TYR A 406 12.34 -21.50 18.21
CA TYR A 406 11.18 -20.89 18.83
C TYR A 406 9.85 -21.53 18.43
N ILE A 407 9.78 -22.10 17.23
CA ILE A 407 8.58 -22.73 16.66
C ILE A 407 8.95 -24.06 16.01
N ALA A 408 7.98 -24.97 15.91
CA ALA A 408 8.21 -26.32 15.35
C ALA A 408 8.49 -26.31 13.83
N GLU A 409 8.22 -25.19 13.13
CA GLU A 409 8.40 -25.09 11.69
C GLU A 409 9.62 -24.23 11.34
N ALA A 410 10.50 -24.79 10.49
CA ALA A 410 11.68 -24.11 10.00
C ALA A 410 11.34 -23.05 8.93
N ASN A 411 12.18 -22.02 8.81
CA ASN A 411 12.14 -21.04 7.74
C ASN A 411 10.80 -20.29 7.59
N LEU A 412 10.08 -20.08 8.67
CA LEU A 412 8.85 -19.31 8.71
C LEU A 412 9.06 -17.93 9.33
N GLY A 413 8.44 -16.92 8.72
CA GLY A 413 8.35 -15.57 9.28
C GLY A 413 7.18 -15.42 10.27
N ILE A 414 7.20 -14.37 11.06
CA ILE A 414 6.10 -14.05 11.99
C ILE A 414 4.93 -13.42 11.22
N HIS A 415 3.80 -14.13 11.13
CA HIS A 415 2.60 -13.67 10.42
C HIS A 415 1.82 -12.60 11.22
N ASN A 416 2.50 -11.57 11.59
CA ASN A 416 1.98 -10.33 12.18
C ASN A 416 3.08 -9.29 12.06
N THR A 417 2.89 -8.28 11.24
CA THR A 417 3.91 -7.24 10.97
C THR A 417 4.36 -6.53 12.23
N TYR A 418 3.47 -6.30 13.19
CA TYR A 418 3.81 -5.62 14.44
C TYR A 418 4.72 -6.47 15.32
N LEU A 419 4.38 -7.74 15.49
CA LEU A 419 5.19 -8.68 16.28
C LEU A 419 6.48 -9.04 15.55
N ALA A 420 6.49 -9.06 14.22
CA ALA A 420 7.71 -9.21 13.43
C ALA A 420 8.67 -8.03 13.69
N ASN A 421 8.15 -6.78 13.67
CA ASN A 421 8.93 -5.60 14.02
C ASN A 421 9.43 -5.63 15.48
N LEU A 422 8.59 -6.09 16.41
CA LEU A 422 8.98 -6.25 17.81
C LEU A 422 10.15 -7.23 17.97
N ALA A 423 10.08 -8.39 17.33
CA ALA A 423 11.16 -9.38 17.34
C ALA A 423 12.43 -8.88 16.62
N ALA A 424 12.26 -8.14 15.53
CA ALA A 424 13.36 -7.63 14.71
C ALA A 424 14.10 -6.46 15.36
N THR A 425 13.39 -5.50 15.99
CA THR A 425 13.94 -4.20 16.38
C THR A 425 13.81 -3.90 17.89
N GLY A 426 13.30 -4.87 18.65
CA GLY A 426 13.02 -4.71 20.08
C GLY A 426 11.90 -3.72 20.37
N VAL A 427 11.69 -3.40 21.65
CA VAL A 427 10.59 -2.53 22.10
C VAL A 427 10.73 -1.10 21.60
N VAL A 428 11.96 -0.61 21.44
CA VAL A 428 12.22 0.77 21.00
C VAL A 428 11.87 0.93 19.53
N GLY A 429 12.40 0.09 18.64
CA GLY A 429 12.08 0.14 17.21
C GLY A 429 10.60 -0.14 16.95
N PHE A 430 10.01 -1.12 17.63
CA PHE A 430 8.57 -1.36 17.57
C PHE A 430 7.75 -0.14 17.99
N GLY A 431 8.12 0.52 19.10
CA GLY A 431 7.45 1.73 19.56
C GLY A 431 7.51 2.87 18.57
N LEU A 432 8.68 3.08 17.93
CA LEU A 432 8.86 4.08 16.88
C LEU A 432 8.03 3.75 15.63
N TYR A 433 8.02 2.49 15.18
CA TYR A 433 7.20 2.04 14.06
C TYR A 433 5.71 2.28 14.32
N LEU A 434 5.22 1.83 15.48
CA LEU A 434 3.82 1.98 15.86
C LEU A 434 3.43 3.46 15.97
N LEU A 435 4.30 4.28 16.58
CA LEU A 435 4.06 5.72 16.71
C LEU A 435 4.03 6.40 15.32
N ALA A 436 4.91 6.02 14.39
CA ALA A 436 4.88 6.52 13.01
C ALA A 436 3.55 6.17 12.33
N ALA A 437 3.16 4.89 12.36
CA ALA A 437 1.92 4.40 11.76
C ALA A 437 0.66 5.06 12.35
N LEU A 438 0.59 5.19 13.66
CA LEU A 438 -0.54 5.85 14.34
C LEU A 438 -0.56 7.36 14.08
N THR A 439 0.60 8.00 13.98
CA THR A 439 0.68 9.44 13.68
C THR A 439 0.16 9.75 12.28
N VAL A 440 0.53 8.96 11.26
CA VAL A 440 0.03 9.19 9.89
C VAL A 440 -1.46 8.89 9.77
N LEU A 441 -1.96 7.84 10.44
CA LEU A 441 -3.39 7.55 10.52
C LEU A 441 -4.15 8.69 11.22
N TRP A 442 -3.62 9.20 12.34
CA TRP A 442 -4.18 10.36 13.03
C TRP A 442 -4.24 11.61 12.13
N ILE A 443 -3.19 11.87 11.35
CA ILE A 443 -3.16 12.98 10.39
C ILE A 443 -4.29 12.80 9.36
N ALA A 444 -4.45 11.61 8.77
CA ALA A 444 -5.51 11.33 7.79
C ALA A 444 -6.91 11.52 8.40
N LEU A 445 -7.13 11.06 9.63
CA LEU A 445 -8.39 11.25 10.36
C LEU A 445 -8.66 12.73 10.66
N ARG A 446 -7.66 13.50 11.08
CA ARG A 446 -7.79 14.95 11.32
C ARG A 446 -8.12 15.68 10.03
N LEU A 447 -7.46 15.35 8.92
CA LEU A 447 -7.79 15.91 7.62
C LEU A 447 -9.24 15.60 7.21
N ALA A 448 -9.72 14.39 7.48
CA ALA A 448 -11.11 13.99 7.23
C ALA A 448 -12.12 14.79 8.08
N LEU A 449 -11.76 15.09 9.34
CA LEU A 449 -12.62 15.89 10.23
C LEU A 449 -12.65 17.37 9.84
N ASP A 450 -11.48 17.91 9.43
CA ASP A 450 -11.30 19.32 9.15
C ASP A 450 -11.63 19.69 7.68
N ALA A 451 -11.83 18.70 6.80
CA ALA A 451 -12.15 18.86 5.39
C ALA A 451 -13.66 19.01 5.15
N ASP A 452 -14.03 19.58 4.01
CA ASP A 452 -15.40 19.67 3.51
C ASP A 452 -15.53 19.05 2.11
N GLY A 453 -16.77 18.72 1.72
CA GLY A 453 -17.08 18.23 0.37
C GLY A 453 -16.26 17.02 -0.06
N ASP A 454 -15.70 17.09 -1.26
CA ASP A 454 -14.95 15.99 -1.89
C ASP A 454 -13.65 15.66 -1.19
N GLU A 455 -12.99 16.66 -0.59
CA GLU A 455 -11.77 16.43 0.17
C GLU A 455 -12.04 15.62 1.43
N ARG A 456 -13.17 15.83 2.11
CA ARG A 456 -13.55 15.01 3.27
C ARG A 456 -13.70 13.55 2.87
N VAL A 457 -14.37 13.30 1.73
CA VAL A 457 -14.53 11.92 1.20
C VAL A 457 -13.17 11.30 0.89
N LEU A 458 -12.25 12.07 0.27
CA LEU A 458 -10.89 11.63 0.00
C LEU A 458 -10.15 11.20 1.27
N TRP A 459 -10.12 12.08 2.29
CA TRP A 459 -9.35 11.79 3.50
C TRP A 459 -9.94 10.65 4.33
N ILE A 460 -11.26 10.48 4.29
CA ILE A 460 -11.89 9.29 4.87
C ILE A 460 -11.50 8.03 4.09
N ALA A 461 -11.47 8.08 2.76
CA ALA A 461 -11.02 6.96 1.95
C ALA A 461 -9.56 6.58 2.26
N VAL A 462 -8.67 7.57 2.38
CA VAL A 462 -7.27 7.35 2.79
C VAL A 462 -7.21 6.72 4.18
N ALA A 463 -7.93 7.25 5.17
CA ALA A 463 -7.95 6.70 6.53
C ALA A 463 -8.52 5.28 6.57
N CYS A 464 -9.61 5.00 5.86
CA CYS A 464 -10.20 3.66 5.76
C CYS A 464 -9.23 2.66 5.11
N GLY A 465 -8.56 3.05 4.02
CA GLY A 465 -7.53 2.23 3.38
C GLY A 465 -6.39 1.90 4.34
N MET A 466 -5.87 2.89 5.07
CA MET A 466 -4.84 2.70 6.08
C MET A 466 -5.31 1.76 7.21
N CYS A 467 -6.53 1.92 7.71
CA CYS A 467 -7.10 1.01 8.71
C CYS A 467 -7.19 -0.43 8.18
N ALA A 468 -7.63 -0.62 6.93
CA ALA A 468 -7.70 -1.93 6.30
C ALA A 468 -6.31 -2.55 6.12
N TYR A 469 -5.32 -1.77 5.68
CA TYR A 469 -3.92 -2.19 5.62
C TYR A 469 -3.41 -2.67 6.98
N HIS A 470 -3.64 -1.90 8.04
CA HIS A 470 -3.22 -2.28 9.40
C HIS A 470 -3.94 -3.52 9.93
N ALA A 471 -5.24 -3.64 9.67
CA ALA A 471 -6.00 -4.83 10.00
C ALA A 471 -5.44 -6.08 9.29
N TYR A 472 -5.14 -5.98 8.01
CA TYR A 472 -4.53 -7.07 7.24
C TYR A 472 -3.13 -7.40 7.74
N SER A 473 -2.28 -6.39 7.99
CA SER A 473 -0.91 -6.54 8.50
C SER A 473 -0.84 -7.16 9.89
N SER A 474 -1.92 -7.09 10.69
CA SER A 474 -2.00 -7.78 11.98
C SER A 474 -2.17 -9.30 11.87
N TRP A 475 -2.55 -9.81 10.69
CA TRP A 475 -2.74 -11.23 10.39
C TRP A 475 -1.73 -11.77 9.40
N MET A 476 -0.99 -10.89 8.75
CA MET A 476 -0.07 -11.25 7.69
C MET A 476 1.31 -10.67 7.96
N TRP A 477 2.32 -11.42 7.55
CA TRP A 477 3.68 -10.96 7.50
C TRP A 477 3.83 -10.08 6.26
N SER A 478 3.69 -8.76 6.41
CA SER A 478 3.83 -7.81 5.31
C SER A 478 5.29 -7.44 5.02
N TYR A 479 6.20 -7.95 5.84
CA TYR A 479 7.58 -7.57 5.87
C TYR A 479 8.37 -7.78 4.57
N PRO A 480 8.30 -8.96 3.91
CA PRO A 480 9.02 -9.17 2.66
C PRO A 480 8.30 -8.58 1.43
N TRP A 481 7.25 -7.78 1.64
CA TRP A 481 6.38 -7.34 0.58
C TRP A 481 6.58 -5.87 0.25
N THR A 482 7.56 -5.64 -0.62
CA THR A 482 8.05 -4.33 -1.00
C THR A 482 6.95 -3.43 -1.54
N VAL A 483 6.09 -3.95 -2.45
CA VAL A 483 5.05 -3.14 -3.11
C VAL A 483 3.93 -2.76 -2.14
N GLY A 484 3.45 -3.71 -1.32
CA GLY A 484 2.40 -3.44 -0.35
C GLY A 484 2.80 -2.37 0.68
N ASN A 485 4.03 -2.45 1.19
CA ASN A 485 4.58 -1.46 2.12
C ASN A 485 4.84 -0.12 1.42
N THR A 486 5.39 -0.13 0.19
CA THR A 486 5.58 1.08 -0.61
C THR A 486 4.26 1.80 -0.83
N ALA A 487 3.19 1.08 -1.21
CA ALA A 487 1.86 1.65 -1.39
C ALA A 487 1.33 2.32 -0.12
N PHE A 488 1.49 1.68 1.04
CA PHE A 488 1.08 2.25 2.32
C PHE A 488 1.86 3.53 2.64
N TRP A 489 3.20 3.50 2.55
CA TRP A 489 4.03 4.65 2.88
C TRP A 489 3.91 5.81 1.88
N LEU A 490 3.62 5.53 0.60
CA LEU A 490 3.23 6.56 -0.37
C LEU A 490 1.97 7.31 0.09
N LEU A 491 0.91 6.59 0.47
CA LEU A 491 -0.33 7.21 0.97
C LEU A 491 -0.14 7.92 2.32
N ALA A 492 0.71 7.39 3.19
CA ALA A 492 1.11 8.06 4.42
C ALA A 492 1.79 9.41 4.12
N GLY A 493 2.69 9.45 3.14
CA GLY A 493 3.30 10.68 2.65
C GLY A 493 2.26 11.66 2.08
N VAL A 494 1.30 11.17 1.30
CA VAL A 494 0.19 11.99 0.78
C VAL A 494 -0.58 12.66 1.92
N ALA A 495 -0.91 11.94 3.00
CA ALA A 495 -1.61 12.49 4.16
C ALA A 495 -0.78 13.60 4.85
N VAL A 496 0.52 13.36 5.05
CA VAL A 496 1.43 14.36 5.66
C VAL A 496 1.56 15.61 4.78
N GLY A 497 1.70 15.44 3.46
CA GLY A 497 1.76 16.55 2.49
C GLY A 497 0.45 17.33 2.42
N GLY A 498 -0.70 16.65 2.39
CA GLY A 498 -2.03 17.27 2.39
C GLY A 498 -2.30 18.13 3.63
N ALA A 499 -1.84 17.69 4.80
CA ALA A 499 -1.88 18.51 5.99
C ALA A 499 -0.99 19.76 5.89
N ALA A 500 0.09 19.74 5.08
CA ALA A 500 0.98 20.88 4.86
C ALA A 500 0.37 21.93 3.94
N SER A 501 -0.27 21.53 2.85
CA SER A 501 -0.85 22.46 1.86
C SER A 501 -2.02 23.26 2.44
N ARG A 502 -2.88 22.66 3.25
CA ARG A 502 -4.01 23.36 3.90
C ARG A 502 -3.59 24.49 4.83
N TRP A 503 -2.52 24.30 5.57
CA TRP A 503 -2.05 25.31 6.52
C TRP A 503 -1.55 26.57 5.82
N ARG A 504 -0.94 26.44 4.62
CA ARG A 504 -0.55 27.58 3.78
C ARG A 504 -1.77 28.39 3.34
N GLY A 505 -2.83 27.74 2.87
CA GLY A 505 -4.06 28.41 2.44
C GLY A 505 -4.73 29.23 3.56
N THR A 506 -4.69 28.73 4.80
CA THR A 506 -5.26 29.44 5.96
C THR A 506 -4.45 30.70 6.31
N MET A 507 -3.11 30.63 6.23
CA MET A 507 -2.24 31.78 6.55
C MET A 507 -2.33 32.90 5.52
N THR A 508 -2.40 32.58 4.23
CA THR A 508 -2.61 33.58 3.17
C THR A 508 -3.96 34.29 3.31
N SER A 509 -5.00 33.57 3.72
CA SER A 509 -6.33 34.16 3.96
C SER A 509 -6.37 35.09 5.19
N ILE A 510 -5.55 34.82 6.20
CA ILE A 510 -5.45 35.68 7.41
C ILE A 510 -4.62 36.93 7.10
N SER A 511 -3.51 36.79 6.39
CA SER A 511 -2.67 37.94 6.00
C SER A 511 -3.40 38.89 5.02
N GLY A 512 -4.23 38.35 4.11
CA GLY A 512 -5.04 39.15 3.21
C GLY A 512 -6.25 39.86 3.87
N ARG A 513 -6.60 39.50 5.13
CA ARG A 513 -7.64 40.23 5.91
C ARG A 513 -7.03 41.32 6.84
N ILE A 514 -5.72 41.31 7.01
CA ILE A 514 -5.02 42.27 7.88
C ILE A 514 -4.34 43.39 7.04
N ALA A 515 -4.20 43.17 5.72
CA ALA A 515 -3.76 44.18 4.76
C ALA A 515 -4.95 44.90 4.14
#